data_7d6e8428f7e366cdef4926ce5de406c9
#
_entry.id   7d6e8428f7e366cdef4926ce5de406c9
#
_cell.length_a   1.000
_cell.length_b   1.000
_cell.length_c   1.000
_cell.angle_alpha   90.00
_cell.angle_beta   90.00
_cell.angle_gamma   90.00
#
_symmetry.space_group_name_H-M   'P 1'
#
loop_
_entity.id
_entity.type
_entity.pdbx_description
1 polymer ?
#
loop_
_entity_poly.entity_id
_entity_poly.type
_entity_poly.pdbx_seq_one_letter_code
_entity_poly.pdbx_strand_id
1 'polypeptide(L)'
;PSSAASDVYKRQVVQYLKNQQVETIDYMISSHYDEDHLGGLVKCLDNFEVEHVLGSDYVHTSDLFNTFMNTATAHAIIVEYPSVGDTYEFGTGSFTVMAPDGISQNSNDNSVVIRLVNGNNSFMFMGDAEETSEQDMISTGMNLDCDVLSLGHHGSASSTSWDLLEASTPSWAVLSCGQDNSYGHPAASTMEKLRDMNIPVYRTDDQGTIIALSDGDTISWNQEPCNDYTAGDAKQQSANSDISQAAQYSSEDTASAPAVETETPDASSDTQGRTVWISATGSKYHSRPDCGNMNPNKATQETEAQALSQGYEACKKCW
;
A
#
# COMPACT_ATOMS: atom_id res chain seq x y z
N PRO A 1 6.41 6.93 -11.47
CA PRO A 1 5.32 7.18 -12.44
C PRO A 1 5.48 8.53 -13.07
N SER A 2 5.13 8.66 -14.37
CA SER A 2 5.15 9.97 -15.04
C SER A 2 4.10 10.88 -14.40
N SER A 3 4.34 12.19 -14.37
CA SER A 3 3.39 13.17 -13.82
C SER A 3 1.96 13.01 -14.35
N ALA A 4 1.80 12.54 -15.58
CA ALA A 4 0.52 12.28 -16.21
C ALA A 4 -0.23 11.07 -15.58
N ALA A 5 0.48 10.01 -15.18
CA ALA A 5 -0.14 8.86 -14.50
C ALA A 5 -0.61 9.23 -13.08
N SER A 6 0.21 9.98 -12.34
CA SER A 6 -0.17 10.53 -11.02
C SER A 6 -1.42 11.41 -11.11
N ASP A 7 -1.54 12.26 -12.14
CA ASP A 7 -2.73 13.10 -12.35
C ASP A 7 -4.00 12.29 -12.68
N VAL A 8 -3.88 11.13 -13.32
CA VAL A 8 -5.04 10.26 -13.61
C VAL A 8 -5.62 9.69 -12.30
N TYR A 9 -4.79 9.15 -11.43
CA TYR A 9 -5.24 8.60 -10.13
C TYR A 9 -5.87 9.67 -9.24
N LYS A 10 -5.25 10.85 -9.15
CA LYS A 10 -5.77 12.00 -8.39
C LYS A 10 -7.16 12.48 -8.85
N ARG A 11 -7.57 12.15 -10.08
CA ARG A 11 -8.91 12.49 -10.64
C ARG A 11 -9.96 11.40 -10.49
N GLN A 12 -9.57 10.17 -10.18
CA GLN A 12 -10.51 9.04 -10.13
C GLN A 12 -11.58 9.25 -9.07
N VAL A 13 -11.21 9.66 -7.85
CA VAL A 13 -12.15 9.93 -6.76
C VAL A 13 -13.11 11.04 -7.14
N VAL A 14 -12.62 12.16 -7.67
CA VAL A 14 -13.44 13.29 -8.11
C VAL A 14 -14.45 12.84 -9.17
N GLN A 15 -14.00 12.07 -10.18
CA GLN A 15 -14.90 11.59 -11.23
C GLN A 15 -15.94 10.63 -10.70
N TYR A 16 -15.55 9.73 -9.78
CA TYR A 16 -16.49 8.80 -9.15
C TYR A 16 -17.55 9.54 -8.36
N LEU A 17 -17.17 10.47 -7.48
CA LEU A 17 -18.12 11.25 -6.67
C LEU A 17 -19.06 12.11 -7.55
N LYS A 18 -18.55 12.75 -8.62
CA LYS A 18 -19.38 13.48 -9.58
C LYS A 18 -20.37 12.57 -10.29
N ASN A 19 -19.99 11.36 -10.65
CA ASN A 19 -20.90 10.37 -11.24
C ASN A 19 -21.99 9.93 -10.26
N GLN A 20 -21.71 9.95 -8.96
CA GLN A 20 -22.69 9.72 -7.89
C GLN A 20 -23.50 10.97 -7.53
N GLN A 21 -23.31 12.08 -8.25
CA GLN A 21 -23.99 13.35 -8.02
C GLN A 21 -23.75 13.94 -6.62
N VAL A 22 -22.58 13.67 -6.03
CA VAL A 22 -22.13 14.29 -4.78
C VAL A 22 -21.80 15.76 -5.05
N GLU A 23 -22.35 16.66 -4.26
CA GLU A 23 -22.09 18.09 -4.31
C GLU A 23 -21.31 18.54 -3.06
N THR A 24 -21.67 17.99 -1.90
CA THR A 24 -21.05 18.29 -0.60
C THR A 24 -20.42 17.05 0.00
N ILE A 25 -19.27 17.22 0.65
CA ILE A 25 -18.59 16.22 1.46
C ILE A 25 -18.68 16.68 2.91
N ASP A 26 -19.41 15.97 3.73
CA ASP A 26 -19.58 16.30 5.15
C ASP A 26 -18.25 16.16 5.90
N TYR A 27 -17.57 15.04 5.73
CA TYR A 27 -16.27 14.77 6.31
C TYR A 27 -15.27 14.27 5.28
N MET A 28 -14.14 14.93 5.20
CA MET A 28 -12.95 14.48 4.45
C MET A 28 -11.87 14.15 5.46
N ILE A 29 -11.36 12.91 5.43
CA ILE A 29 -10.38 12.44 6.39
C ILE A 29 -9.09 12.10 5.66
N SER A 30 -7.99 12.81 5.99
CA SER A 30 -6.64 12.43 5.60
C SER A 30 -6.09 11.48 6.66
N SER A 31 -5.88 10.21 6.31
CA SER A 31 -5.27 9.28 7.26
C SER A 31 -3.90 9.80 7.70
N HIS A 32 -3.03 10.04 6.74
CA HIS A 32 -1.70 10.67 6.92
C HIS A 32 -1.32 11.45 5.65
N TYR A 33 -0.08 11.96 5.54
CA TYR A 33 0.25 12.95 4.53
C TYR A 33 1.18 12.45 3.42
N ASP A 34 1.27 11.14 3.20
CA ASP A 34 2.01 10.58 2.08
C ASP A 34 1.27 10.82 0.76
N GLU A 35 1.99 10.81 -0.36
CA GLU A 35 1.49 11.32 -1.65
C GLU A 35 0.26 10.58 -2.16
N ASP A 36 0.23 9.27 -2.01
CA ASP A 36 -0.85 8.39 -2.47
C ASP A 36 -2.13 8.52 -1.63
N HIS A 37 -2.05 9.01 -0.39
CA HIS A 37 -3.19 9.30 0.47
C HIS A 37 -3.68 10.75 0.33
N LEU A 38 -2.76 11.70 0.16
CA LEU A 38 -3.09 13.12 0.18
C LEU A 38 -3.46 13.68 -1.21
N GLY A 39 -2.87 13.11 -2.28
CA GLY A 39 -2.97 13.69 -3.61
C GLY A 39 -4.39 13.77 -4.18
N GLY A 40 -5.26 12.82 -3.83
CA GLY A 40 -6.68 12.81 -4.19
C GLY A 40 -7.48 13.87 -3.45
N LEU A 41 -7.18 14.09 -2.17
CA LEU A 41 -7.92 15.01 -1.30
C LEU A 41 -7.79 16.46 -1.74
N VAL A 42 -6.60 16.89 -2.19
CA VAL A 42 -6.41 18.24 -2.77
C VAL A 42 -7.37 18.49 -3.94
N LYS A 43 -7.56 17.46 -4.80
CA LYS A 43 -8.50 17.59 -5.93
C LYS A 43 -9.96 17.59 -5.47
N CYS A 44 -10.28 16.92 -4.39
CA CYS A 44 -11.63 16.97 -3.83
C CYS A 44 -11.94 18.37 -3.25
N LEU A 45 -11.00 18.99 -2.52
CA LEU A 45 -11.14 20.36 -2.02
C LEU A 45 -11.41 21.37 -3.15
N ASP A 46 -10.79 21.20 -4.32
CA ASP A 46 -10.99 22.07 -5.48
C ASP A 46 -12.34 21.84 -6.21
N ASN A 47 -13.02 20.71 -5.98
CA ASN A 47 -14.15 20.29 -6.81
C ASN A 47 -15.47 20.11 -6.06
N PHE A 48 -15.47 20.08 -4.73
CA PHE A 48 -16.64 19.88 -3.90
C PHE A 48 -16.70 20.92 -2.77
N GLU A 49 -17.89 21.17 -2.26
CA GLU A 49 -18.05 21.81 -0.97
C GLU A 49 -17.68 20.78 0.11
N VAL A 50 -16.76 21.15 1.02
CA VAL A 50 -16.28 20.28 2.09
C VAL A 50 -16.55 20.95 3.42
N GLU A 51 -17.33 20.31 4.29
CA GLU A 51 -17.74 20.92 5.58
C GLU A 51 -16.64 20.74 6.64
N HIS A 52 -16.09 19.52 6.78
CA HIS A 52 -15.08 19.19 7.76
C HIS A 52 -13.90 18.47 7.11
N VAL A 53 -12.70 18.86 7.48
CA VAL A 53 -11.46 18.15 7.11
C VAL A 53 -10.75 17.70 8.37
N LEU A 54 -10.60 16.39 8.54
CA LEU A 54 -9.87 15.80 9.66
C LEU A 54 -8.51 15.32 9.16
N GLY A 55 -7.48 15.48 9.98
CA GLY A 55 -6.12 15.03 9.69
C GLY A 55 -5.37 14.66 10.96
N SER A 56 -4.15 14.21 10.82
CA SER A 56 -3.26 13.90 11.93
C SER A 56 -2.43 15.10 12.34
N ASP A 57 -2.23 15.31 13.64
CA ASP A 57 -1.54 16.48 14.21
C ASP A 57 -0.01 16.35 14.12
N TYR A 58 0.51 16.19 12.91
CA TYR A 58 1.96 16.27 12.69
C TYR A 58 2.29 17.08 11.43
N VAL A 59 3.49 17.62 11.39
CA VAL A 59 3.96 18.42 10.24
C VAL A 59 4.71 17.53 9.27
N HIS A 60 4.22 17.49 8.03
CA HIS A 60 4.91 16.84 6.93
C HIS A 60 5.64 17.87 6.07
N THR A 61 6.80 17.50 5.50
CA THR A 61 7.69 18.44 4.81
C THR A 61 7.52 18.47 3.28
N SER A 62 6.58 17.69 2.74
CA SER A 62 6.38 17.62 1.28
C SER A 62 5.69 18.87 0.73
N ASP A 63 5.95 19.18 -0.53
CA ASP A 63 5.26 20.24 -1.27
C ASP A 63 3.76 19.94 -1.39
N LEU A 64 3.38 18.67 -1.44
CA LEU A 64 1.98 18.25 -1.51
C LEU A 64 1.24 18.56 -0.20
N PHE A 65 1.85 18.33 0.96
CA PHE A 65 1.29 18.73 2.26
C PHE A 65 1.07 20.24 2.31
N ASN A 66 2.07 21.03 1.92
CA ASN A 66 1.93 22.47 1.84
C ASN A 66 0.79 22.90 0.89
N THR A 67 0.66 22.20 -0.25
CA THR A 67 -0.42 22.44 -1.21
C THR A 67 -1.78 22.12 -0.57
N PHE A 68 -1.92 21.00 0.14
CA PHE A 68 -3.15 20.62 0.83
C PHE A 68 -3.56 21.67 1.86
N MET A 69 -2.66 22.06 2.75
CA MET A 69 -2.92 23.07 3.79
C MET A 69 -3.29 24.44 3.20
N ASN A 70 -2.60 24.86 2.13
CA ASN A 70 -2.89 26.11 1.43
C ASN A 70 -4.25 26.04 0.71
N THR A 71 -4.60 24.90 0.09
CA THR A 71 -5.89 24.72 -0.57
C THR A 71 -7.03 24.75 0.46
N ALA A 72 -6.91 24.03 1.57
CA ALA A 72 -7.89 24.10 2.66
C ALA A 72 -8.09 25.54 3.15
N THR A 73 -6.99 26.26 3.38
CA THR A 73 -7.03 27.67 3.81
C THR A 73 -7.71 28.57 2.76
N ALA A 74 -7.45 28.35 1.45
CA ALA A 74 -8.07 29.14 0.38
C ALA A 74 -9.58 28.93 0.31
N HIS A 75 -10.09 27.76 0.69
CA HIS A 75 -11.50 27.46 0.84
C HIS A 75 -12.08 27.81 2.23
N ALA A 76 -11.31 28.50 3.08
CA ALA A 76 -11.67 28.86 4.46
C ALA A 76 -11.97 27.64 5.37
N ILE A 77 -11.40 26.48 5.05
CA ILE A 77 -11.50 25.25 5.81
C ILE A 77 -10.33 25.16 6.80
N ILE A 78 -10.64 24.81 8.05
CA ILE A 78 -9.65 24.50 9.08
C ILE A 78 -9.49 22.99 9.12
N VAL A 79 -8.25 22.49 9.01
CA VAL A 79 -7.97 21.07 9.25
C VAL A 79 -8.02 20.83 10.76
N GLU A 80 -8.93 19.96 11.16
CA GLU A 80 -9.16 19.56 12.54
C GLU A 80 -8.30 18.34 12.87
N TYR A 81 -7.78 18.26 14.10
CA TYR A 81 -6.93 17.17 14.57
C TYR A 81 -7.66 16.41 15.68
N PRO A 82 -8.38 15.33 15.33
CA PRO A 82 -9.15 14.58 16.30
C PRO A 82 -8.27 13.79 17.25
N SER A 83 -8.79 13.52 18.43
CA SER A 83 -8.18 12.65 19.44
C SER A 83 -8.82 11.26 19.44
N VAL A 84 -8.09 10.27 19.91
CA VAL A 84 -8.64 8.92 20.13
C VAL A 84 -9.87 8.98 21.03
N GLY A 85 -10.96 8.35 20.60
CA GLY A 85 -12.26 8.35 21.27
C GLY A 85 -13.22 9.45 20.82
N ASP A 86 -12.77 10.45 20.05
CA ASP A 86 -13.68 11.44 19.47
C ASP A 86 -14.64 10.75 18.51
N THR A 87 -15.92 11.12 18.59
CA THR A 87 -16.99 10.53 17.79
C THR A 87 -17.73 11.62 17.02
N TYR A 88 -17.98 11.34 15.74
CA TYR A 88 -18.63 12.23 14.79
C TYR A 88 -19.87 11.56 14.22
N GLU A 89 -20.98 12.28 14.19
CA GLU A 89 -22.24 11.82 13.64
C GLU A 89 -22.39 12.25 12.18
N PHE A 90 -22.89 11.37 11.31
CA PHE A 90 -23.28 11.72 9.95
C PHE A 90 -24.51 10.90 9.52
N GLY A 91 -25.55 11.56 9.11
CA GLY A 91 -26.82 10.89 8.76
C GLY A 91 -27.32 10.01 9.90
N THR A 92 -27.44 8.70 9.66
CA THR A 92 -27.83 7.69 10.66
C THR A 92 -26.63 6.96 11.26
N GLY A 93 -25.44 7.22 10.76
CA GLY A 93 -24.20 6.59 11.21
C GLY A 93 -23.35 7.50 12.07
N SER A 94 -22.29 6.91 12.61
CA SER A 94 -21.23 7.65 13.31
C SER A 94 -19.88 6.99 13.06
N PHE A 95 -18.81 7.74 13.26
CA PHE A 95 -17.48 7.16 13.32
C PHE A 95 -16.73 7.63 14.55
N THR A 96 -15.91 6.74 15.08
CA THR A 96 -15.04 7.02 16.23
C THR A 96 -13.60 6.92 15.79
N VAL A 97 -12.76 7.86 16.24
CA VAL A 97 -11.33 7.87 15.98
C VAL A 97 -10.64 6.84 16.90
N MET A 98 -9.88 5.94 16.29
CA MET A 98 -9.22 4.83 16.98
C MET A 98 -7.72 5.04 17.14
N ALA A 99 -7.10 5.82 16.22
CA ALA A 99 -5.68 6.20 16.21
C ALA A 99 -5.51 7.54 15.48
N PRO A 100 -4.35 8.21 15.61
CA PRO A 100 -3.19 7.84 16.44
C PRO A 100 -3.35 8.26 17.91
N ASP A 101 -2.76 7.49 18.84
CA ASP A 101 -2.61 7.89 20.25
C ASP A 101 -1.22 8.54 20.44
N GLY A 102 -1.13 9.81 20.04
CA GLY A 102 0.13 10.57 19.98
C GLY A 102 0.83 10.51 18.63
N ILE A 103 1.95 11.24 18.52
CA ILE A 103 2.69 11.40 17.27
C ILE A 103 3.91 10.48 17.24
N SER A 104 3.96 9.62 16.21
CA SER A 104 5.08 8.72 15.91
C SER A 104 6.11 9.40 14.99
N GLN A 105 7.35 8.89 15.02
CA GLN A 105 8.38 9.24 14.03
C GLN A 105 8.16 8.52 12.68
N ASN A 106 7.39 7.43 12.69
CA ASN A 106 6.92 6.76 11.49
C ASN A 106 5.65 7.45 11.00
N SER A 107 5.65 8.00 9.79
CA SER A 107 4.50 8.71 9.22
C SER A 107 3.25 7.84 9.13
N ASN A 108 3.42 6.55 8.84
CA ASN A 108 2.34 5.58 8.71
C ASN A 108 1.57 5.40 10.03
N ASP A 109 2.28 5.32 11.15
CA ASP A 109 1.68 5.20 12.49
C ASP A 109 0.97 6.48 12.96
N ASN A 110 1.11 7.58 12.22
CA ASN A 110 0.29 8.78 12.42
C ASN A 110 -1.03 8.74 11.65
N SER A 111 -1.40 7.61 11.05
CA SER A 111 -2.66 7.45 10.34
C SER A 111 -3.85 7.65 11.27
N VAL A 112 -4.77 8.53 10.87
CA VAL A 112 -6.10 8.63 11.49
C VAL A 112 -6.88 7.39 11.12
N VAL A 113 -7.04 6.51 12.08
CA VAL A 113 -7.84 5.30 11.96
C VAL A 113 -9.24 5.58 12.49
N ILE A 114 -10.26 5.19 11.75
CA ILE A 114 -11.64 5.36 12.19
C ILE A 114 -12.40 4.03 12.17
N ARG A 115 -13.29 3.87 13.14
CA ARG A 115 -14.31 2.84 13.15
C ARG A 115 -15.67 3.46 12.90
N LEU A 116 -16.26 3.17 11.73
CA LEU A 116 -17.55 3.67 11.32
C LEU A 116 -18.64 2.65 11.67
N VAL A 117 -19.78 3.14 12.14
CA VAL A 117 -20.94 2.31 12.49
C VAL A 117 -22.18 2.88 11.80
N ASN A 118 -22.95 2.01 11.14
CA ASN A 118 -24.28 2.32 10.64
C ASN A 118 -25.25 1.19 11.08
N GLY A 119 -26.07 1.46 12.08
CA GLY A 119 -26.93 0.45 12.68
C GLY A 119 -26.15 -0.72 13.26
N ASN A 120 -26.35 -1.90 12.71
CA ASN A 120 -25.65 -3.12 13.11
C ASN A 120 -24.34 -3.38 12.32
N ASN A 121 -24.06 -2.57 11.32
CA ASN A 121 -22.88 -2.74 10.46
C ASN A 121 -21.72 -1.83 10.90
N SER A 122 -20.50 -2.35 10.81
CA SER A 122 -19.29 -1.66 11.23
C SER A 122 -18.14 -1.83 10.24
N PHE A 123 -17.38 -0.75 10.05
CA PHE A 123 -16.25 -0.69 9.13
C PHE A 123 -15.07 -0.07 9.84
N MET A 124 -13.87 -0.62 9.63
CA MET A 124 -12.64 -0.02 10.12
C MET A 124 -11.73 0.36 8.96
N PHE A 125 -11.29 1.61 8.95
CA PHE A 125 -10.38 2.16 7.94
C PHE A 125 -9.04 2.46 8.59
N MET A 126 -8.02 1.69 8.21
CA MET A 126 -6.72 1.68 8.89
C MET A 126 -5.74 2.75 8.37
N GLY A 127 -5.98 3.35 7.19
CA GLY A 127 -4.93 4.11 6.53
C GLY A 127 -3.69 3.24 6.33
N ASP A 128 -2.53 3.76 6.68
CA ASP A 128 -1.28 3.00 6.65
C ASP A 128 -0.75 2.65 8.06
N ALA A 129 -1.64 2.65 9.07
CA ALA A 129 -1.29 2.24 10.42
C ALA A 129 -0.59 0.88 10.42
N GLU A 130 0.57 0.82 11.08
CA GLU A 130 1.40 -0.35 11.20
C GLU A 130 1.25 -1.00 12.59
N GLU A 131 1.98 -2.07 12.84
CA GLU A 131 1.85 -2.89 14.04
C GLU A 131 1.95 -2.07 15.35
N THR A 132 2.76 -1.01 15.39
CA THR A 132 2.86 -0.12 16.57
C THR A 132 1.54 0.57 16.85
N SER A 133 0.93 1.20 15.84
CA SER A 133 -0.36 1.86 15.98
C SER A 133 -1.49 0.85 16.28
N GLU A 134 -1.42 -0.37 15.70
CA GLU A 134 -2.37 -1.46 16.00
C GLU A 134 -2.32 -1.85 17.48
N GLN A 135 -1.12 -2.00 18.05
CA GLN A 135 -0.93 -2.32 19.47
C GLN A 135 -1.42 -1.20 20.38
N ASP A 136 -1.18 0.06 20.00
CA ASP A 136 -1.70 1.21 20.73
C ASP A 136 -3.24 1.18 20.76
N MET A 137 -3.91 0.96 19.61
CA MET A 137 -5.37 0.81 19.55
C MET A 137 -5.88 -0.33 20.44
N ILE A 138 -5.25 -1.51 20.40
CA ILE A 138 -5.62 -2.64 21.24
C ILE A 138 -5.47 -2.28 22.73
N SER A 139 -4.42 -1.57 23.09
CA SER A 139 -4.14 -1.19 24.48
C SER A 139 -5.18 -0.22 25.06
N THR A 140 -5.89 0.54 24.22
CA THR A 140 -6.97 1.45 24.68
C THR A 140 -8.15 0.68 25.30
N GLY A 141 -8.33 -0.59 24.94
CA GLY A 141 -9.50 -1.38 25.33
C GLY A 141 -10.81 -0.95 24.66
N MET A 142 -10.75 -0.07 23.65
CA MET A 142 -11.91 0.31 22.85
C MET A 142 -12.38 -0.88 21.99
N ASN A 143 -13.64 -0.83 21.57
CA ASN A 143 -14.19 -1.86 20.71
C ASN A 143 -13.61 -1.75 19.29
N LEU A 144 -12.79 -2.73 18.89
CA LEU A 144 -12.18 -2.85 17.55
C LEU A 144 -12.96 -3.79 16.63
N ASP A 145 -13.96 -4.51 17.13
CA ASP A 145 -14.75 -5.44 16.32
C ASP A 145 -15.39 -4.74 15.12
N CYS A 146 -15.26 -5.31 13.91
CA CYS A 146 -15.81 -4.72 12.69
C CYS A 146 -16.23 -5.80 11.68
N ASP A 147 -17.28 -5.51 10.90
CA ASP A 147 -17.69 -6.40 9.82
C ASP A 147 -16.71 -6.31 8.64
N VAL A 148 -16.23 -5.12 8.33
CA VAL A 148 -15.34 -4.86 7.20
C VAL A 148 -14.07 -4.17 7.68
N LEU A 149 -12.93 -4.79 7.42
CA LEU A 149 -11.61 -4.22 7.67
C LEU A 149 -10.97 -3.76 6.34
N SER A 150 -10.77 -2.46 6.18
CA SER A 150 -9.87 -1.93 5.16
C SER A 150 -8.44 -2.12 5.64
N LEU A 151 -7.68 -2.98 4.97
CA LEU A 151 -6.35 -3.39 5.41
C LEU A 151 -5.38 -2.21 5.47
N GLY A 152 -4.56 -2.19 6.51
CA GLY A 152 -3.52 -1.19 6.68
C GLY A 152 -2.42 -1.29 5.63
N HIS A 153 -1.87 -0.16 5.26
CA HIS A 153 -0.67 0.01 4.43
C HIS A 153 -0.66 -0.88 3.19
N HIS A 154 -1.78 -0.88 2.46
CA HIS A 154 -1.97 -1.62 1.19
C HIS A 154 -1.66 -3.13 1.31
N GLY A 155 -1.82 -3.70 2.50
CA GLY A 155 -1.48 -5.09 2.79
C GLY A 155 0.03 -5.33 2.98
N SER A 156 0.78 -4.33 3.43
CA SER A 156 2.20 -4.45 3.82
C SER A 156 2.42 -5.54 4.88
N ALA A 157 3.62 -6.08 4.92
CA ALA A 157 4.04 -7.02 5.97
C ALA A 157 4.15 -6.36 7.36
N SER A 158 4.26 -5.03 7.43
CA SER A 158 4.35 -4.25 8.67
C SER A 158 3.01 -3.96 9.32
N SER A 159 1.90 -4.31 8.67
CA SER A 159 0.54 -4.04 9.12
C SER A 159 -0.31 -5.32 9.17
N THR A 160 -1.54 -5.17 9.65
CA THR A 160 -2.53 -6.26 9.77
C THR A 160 -1.96 -7.42 10.59
N SER A 161 -1.59 -7.13 11.84
CA SER A 161 -1.05 -8.12 12.78
C SER A 161 -2.09 -9.18 13.15
N TRP A 162 -1.62 -10.31 13.68
CA TRP A 162 -2.51 -11.33 14.26
C TRP A 162 -3.36 -10.75 15.38
N ASP A 163 -2.77 -9.93 16.24
CA ASP A 163 -3.45 -9.34 17.39
C ASP A 163 -4.57 -8.39 16.93
N LEU A 164 -4.36 -7.60 15.87
CA LEU A 164 -5.43 -6.78 15.29
C LEU A 164 -6.55 -7.64 14.71
N LEU A 165 -6.23 -8.69 13.95
CA LEU A 165 -7.24 -9.56 13.35
C LEU A 165 -8.06 -10.31 14.42
N GLU A 166 -7.42 -10.72 15.52
CA GLU A 166 -8.10 -11.34 16.66
C GLU A 166 -8.99 -10.34 17.41
N ALA A 167 -8.57 -9.08 17.54
CA ALA A 167 -9.32 -8.02 18.21
C ALA A 167 -10.49 -7.47 17.37
N SER A 168 -10.32 -7.43 16.04
CA SER A 168 -11.29 -6.83 15.12
C SER A 168 -12.25 -7.84 14.49
N THR A 169 -11.96 -9.12 14.51
CA THR A 169 -12.78 -10.27 14.03
C THR A 169 -13.56 -10.01 12.74
N PRO A 170 -12.92 -9.48 11.66
CA PRO A 170 -13.65 -9.00 10.50
C PRO A 170 -14.29 -10.14 9.70
N SER A 171 -15.52 -9.91 9.22
CA SER A 171 -16.21 -10.80 8.30
C SER A 171 -15.67 -10.71 6.88
N TRP A 172 -15.10 -9.55 6.51
CA TRP A 172 -14.50 -9.29 5.20
C TRP A 172 -13.30 -8.36 5.34
N ALA A 173 -12.28 -8.59 4.51
CA ALA A 173 -11.15 -7.70 4.34
C ALA A 173 -11.20 -7.02 2.96
N VAL A 174 -10.91 -5.73 2.90
CA VAL A 174 -10.76 -4.97 1.66
C VAL A 174 -9.33 -4.50 1.53
N LEU A 175 -8.68 -4.90 0.46
CA LEU A 175 -7.32 -4.53 0.12
C LEU A 175 -7.33 -3.47 -0.98
N SER A 176 -6.81 -2.30 -0.68
CA SER A 176 -6.59 -1.22 -1.65
C SER A 176 -5.13 -1.16 -2.03
N CYS A 177 -4.77 -1.69 -3.19
CA CYS A 177 -3.42 -1.60 -3.74
C CYS A 177 -3.47 -1.45 -5.27
N GLY A 178 -2.39 -0.96 -5.85
CA GLY A 178 -2.26 -0.85 -7.30
C GLY A 178 -1.81 -2.16 -7.94
N GLN A 179 -2.35 -2.46 -9.12
CA GLN A 179 -1.82 -3.53 -9.95
C GLN A 179 -0.35 -3.23 -10.31
N ASP A 180 0.50 -4.25 -10.29
CA ASP A 180 1.93 -4.14 -10.62
C ASP A 180 2.69 -3.07 -9.79
N ASN A 181 2.25 -2.84 -8.54
CA ASN A 181 2.93 -1.89 -7.67
C ASN A 181 4.37 -2.34 -7.37
N SER A 182 5.29 -1.39 -7.30
CA SER A 182 6.72 -1.66 -7.10
C SER A 182 7.09 -2.10 -5.68
N TYR A 183 6.16 -2.07 -4.74
CA TYR A 183 6.36 -2.45 -3.34
C TYR A 183 6.16 -3.94 -3.11
N GLY A 184 5.55 -4.65 -4.07
CA GLY A 184 5.19 -6.06 -3.92
C GLY A 184 3.98 -6.29 -3.01
N HIS A 185 3.17 -5.26 -2.79
CA HIS A 185 1.94 -5.39 -2.02
C HIS A 185 0.82 -6.08 -2.81
N PRO A 186 -0.01 -6.89 -2.13
CA PRO A 186 0.06 -7.27 -0.71
C PRO A 186 1.20 -8.23 -0.40
N ALA A 187 1.72 -8.17 0.81
CA ALA A 187 2.76 -9.08 1.27
C ALA A 187 2.22 -10.50 1.51
N ALA A 188 3.05 -11.51 1.28
CA ALA A 188 2.68 -12.90 1.48
C ALA A 188 2.22 -13.18 2.93
N SER A 189 2.93 -12.62 3.92
CA SER A 189 2.59 -12.81 5.34
C SER A 189 1.22 -12.24 5.70
N THR A 190 0.80 -11.14 5.09
CA THR A 190 -0.53 -10.55 5.32
C THR A 190 -1.62 -11.41 4.70
N MET A 191 -1.40 -11.87 3.46
CA MET A 191 -2.36 -12.74 2.77
C MET A 191 -2.49 -14.12 3.42
N GLU A 192 -1.40 -14.65 3.98
CA GLU A 192 -1.41 -15.90 4.75
C GLU A 192 -2.28 -15.79 6.00
N LYS A 193 -2.17 -14.70 6.77
CA LYS A 193 -3.00 -14.45 7.96
C LYS A 193 -4.49 -14.46 7.61
N LEU A 194 -4.89 -13.74 6.56
CA LEU A 194 -6.28 -13.68 6.11
C LEU A 194 -6.80 -15.05 5.66
N ARG A 195 -6.01 -15.80 4.89
CA ARG A 195 -6.34 -17.16 4.47
C ARG A 195 -6.50 -18.11 5.66
N ASP A 196 -5.57 -18.08 6.61
CA ASP A 196 -5.56 -18.99 7.74
C ASP A 196 -6.73 -18.72 8.71
N MET A 197 -7.21 -17.47 8.80
CA MET A 197 -8.43 -17.08 9.49
C MET A 197 -9.70 -17.25 8.66
N ASN A 198 -9.60 -17.66 7.39
CA ASN A 198 -10.71 -17.78 6.44
C ASN A 198 -11.50 -16.47 6.26
N ILE A 199 -10.83 -15.34 6.28
CA ILE A 199 -11.44 -14.03 6.05
C ILE A 199 -11.55 -13.79 4.54
N PRO A 200 -12.75 -13.67 3.97
CA PRO A 200 -12.95 -13.34 2.55
C PRO A 200 -12.32 -12.00 2.19
N VAL A 201 -11.67 -11.93 1.02
CA VAL A 201 -10.90 -10.78 0.58
C VAL A 201 -11.46 -10.19 -0.71
N TYR A 202 -11.62 -8.87 -0.72
CA TYR A 202 -11.79 -8.04 -1.91
C TYR A 202 -10.50 -7.30 -2.21
N ARG A 203 -10.09 -7.21 -3.50
CA ARG A 203 -8.82 -6.61 -3.93
C ARG A 203 -9.01 -5.65 -5.08
N THR A 204 -8.56 -4.41 -4.92
CA THR A 204 -8.68 -3.40 -6.00
C THR A 204 -7.75 -3.66 -7.19
N ASP A 205 -6.62 -4.32 -7.00
CA ASP A 205 -5.68 -4.70 -8.06
C ASP A 205 -6.23 -5.80 -8.99
N ASP A 206 -7.17 -6.62 -8.50
CA ASP A 206 -7.82 -7.68 -9.28
C ASP A 206 -9.21 -7.28 -9.78
N GLN A 207 -9.99 -6.61 -8.92
CA GLN A 207 -11.43 -6.42 -9.09
C GLN A 207 -11.80 -4.99 -9.47
N GLY A 208 -10.84 -4.04 -9.44
CA GLY A 208 -11.10 -2.63 -9.69
C GLY A 208 -11.94 -2.00 -8.57
N THR A 209 -13.04 -1.32 -8.92
CA THR A 209 -13.85 -0.61 -7.93
C THR A 209 -14.69 -1.57 -7.09
N ILE A 210 -14.49 -1.54 -5.78
CA ILE A 210 -15.24 -2.30 -4.78
C ILE A 210 -16.18 -1.36 -4.06
N ILE A 211 -17.46 -1.74 -3.98
CA ILE A 211 -18.50 -0.97 -3.32
C ILE A 211 -19.18 -1.86 -2.28
N ALA A 212 -19.13 -1.44 -1.03
CA ALA A 212 -19.93 -1.97 0.06
C ALA A 212 -21.06 -1.00 0.39
N LEU A 213 -22.30 -1.47 0.44
CA LEU A 213 -23.46 -0.69 0.81
C LEU A 213 -24.06 -1.25 2.08
N SER A 214 -24.17 -0.41 3.11
CA SER A 214 -24.84 -0.73 4.36
C SER A 214 -26.20 -0.04 4.42
N ASP A 215 -27.25 -0.80 4.71
CA ASP A 215 -28.58 -0.28 5.02
C ASP A 215 -28.83 -0.17 6.55
N GLY A 216 -27.83 -0.49 7.36
CA GLY A 216 -27.87 -0.53 8.82
C GLY A 216 -28.15 -1.92 9.40
N ASP A 217 -28.61 -2.86 8.61
CA ASP A 217 -28.84 -4.25 9.02
C ASP A 217 -27.94 -5.22 8.23
N THR A 218 -27.74 -4.97 6.94
CA THR A 218 -26.97 -5.82 6.04
C THR A 218 -25.95 -5.01 5.23
N ILE A 219 -24.86 -5.68 4.84
CA ILE A 219 -23.86 -5.15 3.90
C ILE A 219 -24.02 -5.88 2.58
N SER A 220 -24.25 -5.15 1.51
CA SER A 220 -24.30 -5.67 0.14
C SER A 220 -23.10 -5.17 -0.67
N TRP A 221 -22.65 -5.98 -1.62
CA TRP A 221 -21.47 -5.71 -2.42
C TRP A 221 -21.80 -5.65 -3.91
N ASN A 222 -21.04 -4.86 -4.68
CA ASN A 222 -21.19 -4.81 -6.13
C ASN A 222 -20.63 -6.06 -6.83
N GLN A 223 -19.88 -6.91 -6.13
CA GLN A 223 -19.27 -8.14 -6.64
C GLN A 223 -18.98 -9.11 -5.49
N GLU A 224 -18.68 -10.37 -5.81
CA GLU A 224 -18.27 -11.37 -4.83
C GLU A 224 -16.78 -11.17 -4.43
N PRO A 225 -16.36 -11.62 -3.24
CA PRO A 225 -14.95 -11.58 -2.87
C PRO A 225 -14.13 -12.44 -3.83
N CYS A 226 -12.95 -11.95 -4.23
CA CYS A 226 -12.08 -12.73 -5.15
C CYS A 226 -11.43 -13.92 -4.45
N ASN A 227 -11.22 -13.83 -3.13
CA ASN A 227 -10.51 -14.83 -2.32
C ASN A 227 -9.14 -15.24 -2.92
N ASP A 228 -8.51 -14.31 -3.63
CA ASP A 228 -7.15 -14.48 -4.12
C ASP A 228 -6.16 -13.99 -3.06
N TYR A 229 -5.53 -14.93 -2.37
CA TYR A 229 -4.52 -14.69 -1.34
C TYR A 229 -3.09 -14.66 -1.90
N THR A 230 -2.93 -14.49 -3.21
CA THR A 230 -1.62 -14.41 -3.85
C THR A 230 -0.95 -13.08 -3.52
N ALA A 231 0.32 -13.12 -3.11
CA ALA A 231 1.11 -11.93 -2.86
C ALA A 231 1.38 -11.12 -4.16
N GLY A 232 1.54 -9.81 -4.04
CA GLY A 232 1.78 -8.93 -5.19
C GLY A 232 3.08 -9.23 -5.92
N ASP A 233 4.15 -9.55 -5.21
CA ASP A 233 5.44 -9.95 -5.77
C ASP A 233 5.37 -11.30 -6.51
N ALA A 234 4.57 -12.25 -6.04
CA ALA A 234 4.35 -13.53 -6.72
C ALA A 234 3.60 -13.34 -8.05
N LYS A 235 2.65 -12.41 -8.12
CA LYS A 235 1.95 -12.06 -9.38
C LYS A 235 2.91 -11.43 -10.39
N GLN A 236 3.81 -10.56 -9.99
CA GLN A 236 4.82 -9.95 -10.86
C GLN A 236 5.80 -10.99 -11.42
N GLN A 237 6.21 -11.96 -10.60
CA GLN A 237 7.08 -13.04 -11.05
C GLN A 237 6.38 -13.96 -12.09
N SER A 238 5.11 -14.27 -11.90
CA SER A 238 4.31 -15.05 -12.84
C SER A 238 4.13 -14.33 -14.17
N ALA A 239 3.76 -13.05 -14.16
CA ALA A 239 3.61 -12.25 -15.37
C ALA A 239 4.91 -12.14 -16.17
N ASN A 240 6.05 -11.97 -15.49
CA ASN A 240 7.37 -11.94 -16.13
C ASN A 240 7.79 -13.29 -16.71
N SER A 241 7.39 -14.42 -16.10
CA SER A 241 7.65 -15.75 -16.63
C SER A 241 6.83 -16.02 -17.89
N ASP A 242 5.57 -15.60 -17.94
CA ASP A 242 4.69 -15.75 -19.10
C ASP A 242 5.17 -14.91 -20.30
N ILE A 243 5.64 -13.68 -20.06
CA ILE A 243 6.25 -12.83 -21.10
C ILE A 243 7.53 -13.47 -21.63
N SER A 244 8.35 -14.06 -20.76
CA SER A 244 9.57 -14.75 -21.15
C SER A 244 9.29 -16.01 -21.98
N GLN A 245 8.24 -16.77 -21.69
CA GLN A 245 7.81 -17.91 -22.47
C GLN A 245 7.21 -17.49 -23.82
N ALA A 246 6.40 -16.43 -23.86
CA ALA A 246 5.87 -15.89 -25.10
C ALA A 246 6.97 -15.37 -26.05
N ALA A 247 8.03 -14.75 -25.48
CA ALA A 247 9.18 -14.30 -26.26
C ALA A 247 10.04 -15.46 -26.80
N GLN A 248 10.09 -16.60 -26.12
CA GLN A 248 10.75 -17.81 -26.64
C GLN A 248 9.97 -18.48 -27.76
N TYR A 249 8.62 -18.43 -27.75
CA TYR A 249 7.79 -19.02 -28.84
C TYR A 249 7.82 -18.22 -30.16
N SER A 250 8.23 -16.95 -30.12
CA SER A 250 8.35 -16.09 -31.31
C SER A 250 9.74 -16.11 -31.99
N SER A 251 10.72 -16.85 -31.45
CA SER A 251 12.10 -16.90 -31.97
C SER A 251 12.49 -18.24 -32.65
N GLU A 252 11.56 -19.18 -32.75
CA GLU A 252 11.82 -20.46 -33.42
C GLU A 252 11.28 -20.53 -34.86
N ASP A 253 11.62 -19.58 -35.70
CA ASP A 253 11.48 -19.77 -37.16
C ASP A 253 12.52 -18.97 -37.94
N THR A 254 13.76 -19.46 -37.91
CA THR A 254 14.71 -19.37 -39.04
C THR A 254 15.90 -20.29 -38.82
N ALA A 255 16.14 -21.10 -39.86
CA ALA A 255 16.89 -22.31 -39.98
C ALA A 255 18.43 -22.27 -39.84
N SER A 256 18.95 -23.39 -39.30
CA SER A 256 20.10 -24.26 -39.73
C SER A 256 21.47 -23.63 -40.05
N ALA A 257 22.57 -24.08 -39.54
CA ALA A 257 23.25 -25.33 -39.15
C ALA A 257 24.77 -25.03 -38.92
N PRO A 258 25.71 -25.96 -38.72
CA PRO A 258 26.02 -26.66 -37.47
C PRO A 258 27.47 -26.55 -36.95
N ALA A 259 27.64 -26.96 -35.67
CA ALA A 259 28.79 -27.62 -35.04
C ALA A 259 30.13 -26.91 -34.82
N VAL A 260 30.63 -26.96 -33.59
CA VAL A 260 31.72 -27.85 -33.12
C VAL A 260 31.74 -27.86 -31.58
N GLU A 261 31.81 -29.05 -31.01
CA GLU A 261 31.96 -29.45 -29.62
C GLU A 261 33.32 -28.99 -29.03
N THR A 262 33.36 -28.68 -27.74
CA THR A 262 34.41 -29.19 -26.84
C THR A 262 33.89 -29.19 -25.39
N GLU A 263 34.14 -30.31 -24.74
CA GLU A 263 33.66 -30.75 -23.43
C GLU A 263 34.30 -30.04 -22.22
N THR A 264 33.52 -29.88 -21.19
CA THR A 264 33.53 -30.03 -19.73
C THR A 264 34.86 -30.08 -18.93
N PRO A 265 34.92 -29.87 -17.57
CA PRO A 265 33.94 -30.31 -16.57
C PRO A 265 33.59 -29.37 -15.39
N ASP A 266 32.39 -29.58 -14.92
CA ASP A 266 31.85 -29.69 -13.54
C ASP A 266 32.57 -29.06 -12.32
N ALA A 267 31.84 -28.21 -11.62
CA ALA A 267 31.60 -28.23 -10.17
C ALA A 267 30.68 -27.10 -9.70
N SER A 268 29.47 -27.50 -9.33
CA SER A 268 28.53 -26.96 -8.33
C SER A 268 28.88 -25.68 -7.57
N SER A 269 28.02 -24.67 -7.65
CA SER A 269 27.31 -24.02 -6.54
C SER A 269 26.50 -22.82 -7.00
N ASP A 270 25.34 -22.71 -6.48
CA ASP A 270 24.18 -21.84 -6.76
C ASP A 270 24.40 -20.34 -6.50
N THR A 271 25.39 -19.70 -7.12
CA THR A 271 25.69 -18.27 -7.00
C THR A 271 25.74 -17.52 -8.35
N GLN A 272 25.30 -18.13 -9.44
CA GLN A 272 25.54 -17.58 -10.78
C GLN A 272 24.48 -16.58 -11.29
N GLY A 273 23.49 -16.17 -10.50
CA GLY A 273 22.38 -15.37 -11.02
C GLY A 273 22.00 -14.08 -10.26
N ARG A 274 22.52 -13.88 -9.04
CA ARG A 274 22.08 -12.71 -8.28
C ARG A 274 22.80 -11.44 -8.74
N THR A 275 22.01 -10.43 -9.11
CA THR A 275 22.50 -9.11 -9.47
C THR A 275 22.77 -8.27 -8.23
N VAL A 276 23.93 -7.61 -8.19
CA VAL A 276 24.37 -6.72 -7.10
C VAL A 276 24.82 -5.37 -7.65
N TRP A 277 24.89 -4.40 -6.77
CA TRP A 277 25.26 -3.03 -7.08
C TRP A 277 26.59 -2.67 -6.40
N ILE A 278 27.52 -2.07 -7.15
CA ILE A 278 28.81 -1.60 -6.67
C ILE A 278 28.86 -0.10 -6.75
N SER A 279 29.28 0.56 -5.68
CA SER A 279 29.49 2.00 -5.70
C SER A 279 30.83 2.35 -6.38
N ALA A 280 30.91 3.49 -7.04
CA ALA A 280 32.11 3.94 -7.74
C ALA A 280 33.37 4.06 -6.84
N THR A 281 33.22 4.08 -5.51
CA THR A 281 34.31 4.32 -4.54
C THR A 281 34.30 3.39 -3.35
N GLY A 282 33.35 2.44 -3.29
CA GLY A 282 33.21 1.51 -2.15
C GLY A 282 33.91 0.18 -2.37
N SER A 283 34.08 -0.58 -1.28
CA SER A 283 34.64 -1.96 -1.27
C SER A 283 33.57 -3.01 -0.97
N LYS A 284 32.28 -2.66 -1.07
CA LYS A 284 31.16 -3.55 -0.78
C LYS A 284 30.19 -3.60 -1.95
N TYR A 285 29.60 -4.79 -2.16
CA TYR A 285 28.44 -4.92 -3.05
C TYR A 285 27.13 -4.85 -2.25
N HIS A 286 26.08 -4.40 -2.90
CA HIS A 286 24.80 -4.06 -2.29
C HIS A 286 23.65 -4.75 -3.02
N SER A 287 22.58 -5.09 -2.31
CA SER A 287 21.37 -5.63 -2.90
C SER A 287 20.53 -4.59 -3.66
N ARG A 288 20.84 -3.28 -3.47
CA ARG A 288 20.13 -2.16 -4.12
C ARG A 288 21.07 -0.97 -4.35
N PRO A 289 20.82 -0.14 -5.40
CA PRO A 289 21.73 0.92 -5.83
C PRO A 289 21.75 2.17 -4.93
N ASP A 290 20.82 2.29 -4.00
CA ASP A 290 20.62 3.44 -3.11
C ASP A 290 20.99 3.17 -1.64
N CYS A 291 21.68 2.08 -1.36
CA CYS A 291 22.06 1.69 -0.01
C CYS A 291 23.01 2.70 0.66
N GLY A 292 22.58 3.28 1.76
CA GLY A 292 23.36 4.28 2.52
C GLY A 292 23.55 5.58 1.72
N ASN A 293 24.81 5.99 1.53
CA ASN A 293 25.18 7.19 0.76
C ASN A 293 25.59 6.88 -0.69
N MET A 294 25.24 5.71 -1.22
CA MET A 294 25.55 5.34 -2.59
C MET A 294 24.71 6.18 -3.56
N ASN A 295 25.37 6.71 -4.60
CA ASN A 295 24.66 7.44 -5.64
C ASN A 295 24.18 6.44 -6.70
N PRO A 296 22.85 6.22 -6.86
CA PRO A 296 22.33 5.21 -7.77
C PRO A 296 22.67 5.47 -9.23
N ASN A 297 22.88 6.75 -9.63
CA ASN A 297 23.29 7.12 -10.99
C ASN A 297 24.77 6.84 -11.30
N LYS A 298 25.55 6.47 -10.30
CA LYS A 298 26.98 6.13 -10.41
C LYS A 298 27.29 4.70 -9.97
N ALA A 299 26.27 3.96 -9.55
CA ALA A 299 26.41 2.56 -9.19
C ALA A 299 26.46 1.68 -10.43
N THR A 300 27.37 0.73 -10.48
CA THR A 300 27.45 -0.30 -11.51
C THR A 300 26.77 -1.57 -11.07
N GLN A 301 26.12 -2.23 -12.01
CA GLN A 301 25.42 -3.49 -11.78
C GLN A 301 26.28 -4.66 -12.28
N GLU A 302 26.49 -5.66 -11.43
CA GLU A 302 27.26 -6.86 -11.73
C GLU A 302 26.58 -8.09 -11.12
N THR A 303 27.09 -9.29 -11.45
CA THR A 303 26.66 -10.50 -10.71
C THR A 303 27.40 -10.60 -9.38
N GLU A 304 26.78 -11.22 -8.38
CA GLU A 304 27.41 -11.44 -7.08
C GLU A 304 28.75 -12.20 -7.21
N ALA A 305 28.79 -13.17 -8.13
CA ALA A 305 30.02 -13.92 -8.42
C ALA A 305 31.14 -13.01 -8.97
N GLN A 306 30.82 -12.06 -9.83
CA GLN A 306 31.78 -11.07 -10.36
C GLN A 306 32.25 -10.14 -9.24
N ALA A 307 31.35 -9.61 -8.42
CA ALA A 307 31.69 -8.75 -7.29
C ALA A 307 32.62 -9.48 -6.30
N LEU A 308 32.32 -10.72 -5.94
CA LEU A 308 33.16 -11.54 -5.08
C LEU A 308 34.55 -11.81 -5.69
N SER A 309 34.62 -12.08 -7.01
CA SER A 309 35.91 -12.31 -7.71
C SER A 309 36.78 -11.06 -7.75
N GLN A 310 36.18 -9.89 -7.66
CA GLN A 310 36.88 -8.59 -7.57
C GLN A 310 37.22 -8.17 -6.14
N GLY A 311 36.89 -9.01 -5.14
CA GLY A 311 37.21 -8.78 -3.73
C GLY A 311 36.24 -7.89 -2.98
N TYR A 312 35.01 -7.64 -3.53
CA TYR A 312 33.95 -6.94 -2.82
C TYR A 312 33.32 -7.83 -1.75
N GLU A 313 32.96 -7.26 -0.63
CA GLU A 313 32.22 -7.92 0.44
C GLU A 313 30.77 -7.48 0.48
N ALA A 314 29.88 -8.33 1.01
CA ALA A 314 28.48 -7.97 1.21
C ALA A 314 28.30 -6.79 2.17
N CYS A 315 27.42 -5.87 1.84
CA CYS A 315 27.07 -4.74 2.71
C CYS A 315 26.14 -5.20 3.84
N LYS A 316 26.59 -5.16 5.08
CA LYS A 316 25.78 -5.55 6.26
C LYS A 316 24.51 -4.72 6.50
N LYS A 317 24.27 -3.67 5.71
CA LYS A 317 23.13 -2.77 5.85
C LYS A 317 21.98 -3.14 4.93
N CYS A 318 22.23 -3.90 3.87
CA CYS A 318 21.25 -4.31 2.89
C CYS A 318 21.31 -5.81 2.52
N TRP A 319 22.06 -6.58 3.32
CA TRP A 319 22.16 -8.05 3.29
C TRP A 319 21.87 -8.62 4.65
#